data_d4776adcf6b9e5c28d28b1ee19497d61
#
_entry.id   d4776adcf6b9e5c28d28b1ee19497d61
#
_cell.length_a   1.000
_cell.length_b   1.000
_cell.length_c   1.000
_cell.angle_alpha   90.00
_cell.angle_beta   90.00
_cell.angle_gamma   90.00
#
_symmetry.space_group_name_H-M   'P 1'
#
loop_
_entity.id
_entity.type
_entity.pdbx_description
1 polymer ?
#
loop_
_entity_poly.entity_id
_entity_poly.type
_entity_poly.pdbx_seq_one_letter_code
_entity_poly.pdbx_strand_id
1 'polypeptide(L)'
;MEKQKIEIGIIGGRFDKVSTILEEFEPGDKKFIHSYEKIGVKPRTVQTVKDTEIKVKVPARLHPTVLDMNCFNLNRPGGGGIGISIGVYFHAGVKAIKEPEIRTRGERSLIVKHFAHIFKELLGYEGGFEIELQDHGRRHVGLGSSIGTMCSVCIGMNEVLGRPFTGWELRRIMGYHSCEESPMTEGCLLPAFETGIGAMVGINGGWVVASDDLVMVHRVDLPDTKVIVFIPEVKSLEDEFQGRETSAESEVELLLRRARSLDGMQAGAKAQIVLFDMIPAMVRGDLKKMGDALFDISYLGSKRAECEQHGAYGTPIYSFINAFRGMGVEIAGMSSVGPTIFALTQKQDVYDRVLAYLDSLHISKTRIIETEVDNMGGTVTENGVERSFINDNWLKG
;
A
#
# COMPACT_ATOMS: atom_id res chain seq x y z
N MET A 1 8.58 -28.76 9.09
CA MET A 1 8.20 -27.83 10.17
C MET A 1 6.68 -27.72 10.18
N GLU A 2 6.07 -27.69 11.35
CA GLU A 2 4.62 -27.58 11.46
C GLU A 2 4.23 -26.12 11.16
N LYS A 3 3.34 -25.92 10.15
CA LYS A 3 2.87 -24.58 9.77
C LYS A 3 2.04 -23.99 10.90
N GLN A 4 2.39 -22.77 11.33
CA GLN A 4 1.67 -22.12 12.42
C GLN A 4 0.35 -21.52 11.94
N LYS A 5 -0.64 -21.51 12.85
CA LYS A 5 -1.96 -20.90 12.62
C LYS A 5 -2.22 -19.90 13.73
N ILE A 6 -2.53 -18.68 13.33
CA ILE A 6 -2.94 -17.61 14.24
C ILE A 6 -4.43 -17.35 14.03
N GLU A 7 -5.23 -17.50 15.06
CA GLU A 7 -6.65 -17.17 15.01
C GLU A 7 -6.86 -15.75 15.56
N ILE A 8 -7.26 -14.82 14.69
CA ILE A 8 -7.63 -13.47 15.07
C ILE A 8 -9.15 -13.37 15.13
N GLY A 9 -9.70 -13.27 16.32
CA GLY A 9 -11.13 -13.07 16.54
C GLY A 9 -11.52 -11.61 16.30
N ILE A 10 -11.99 -11.28 15.11
CA ILE A 10 -12.50 -9.92 14.79
C ILE A 10 -13.99 -9.89 15.12
N ILE A 11 -14.36 -9.16 16.17
CA ILE A 11 -15.75 -8.98 16.59
C ILE A 11 -16.24 -7.62 16.08
N GLY A 12 -17.34 -7.64 15.34
CA GLY A 12 -18.07 -6.45 14.94
C GLY A 12 -17.56 -5.83 13.62
N GLY A 13 -18.48 -5.69 12.71
CA GLY A 13 -18.33 -5.03 11.44
C GLY A 13 -19.68 -5.06 10.71
N ARG A 14 -19.76 -4.37 9.60
CA ARG A 14 -20.92 -4.38 8.68
C ARG A 14 -21.32 -5.79 8.23
N PHE A 15 -20.41 -6.73 8.34
CA PHE A 15 -20.54 -8.11 7.96
C PHE A 15 -20.13 -8.94 9.19
N ASP A 16 -21.04 -9.65 9.77
CA ASP A 16 -20.95 -10.49 10.99
C ASP A 16 -19.56 -11.03 11.38
N LYS A 17 -19.45 -11.49 12.62
CA LYS A 17 -18.27 -12.08 13.25
C LYS A 17 -17.38 -12.81 12.25
N VAL A 18 -16.27 -12.24 11.87
CA VAL A 18 -15.25 -12.91 11.06
C VAL A 18 -14.13 -13.33 12.00
N SER A 19 -14.12 -14.59 12.38
CA SER A 19 -12.90 -15.23 12.87
C SER A 19 -11.97 -15.37 11.67
N THR A 20 -10.82 -14.70 11.73
CA THR A 20 -9.84 -14.75 10.66
C THR A 20 -8.66 -15.59 11.13
N ILE A 21 -8.41 -16.69 10.44
CA ILE A 21 -7.25 -17.55 10.69
C ILE A 21 -6.14 -17.12 9.74
N LEU A 22 -5.05 -16.62 10.31
CA LEU A 22 -3.79 -16.45 9.61
C LEU A 22 -3.09 -17.80 9.55
N GLU A 23 -3.01 -18.39 8.38
CA GLU A 23 -2.31 -19.65 8.15
C GLU A 23 -1.09 -19.40 7.26
N GLU A 24 0.07 -19.86 7.71
CA GLU A 24 1.29 -19.81 6.89
C GLU A 24 1.17 -20.73 5.68
N PHE A 25 1.71 -20.26 4.56
CA PHE A 25 1.72 -21.03 3.31
C PHE A 25 3.02 -20.83 2.52
N GLU A 26 3.38 -21.81 1.72
CA GLU A 26 4.50 -21.70 0.79
C GLU A 26 4.08 -21.02 -0.51
N PRO A 27 4.98 -20.28 -1.20
CA PRO A 27 4.70 -19.72 -2.50
C PRO A 27 4.15 -20.78 -3.48
N GLY A 28 3.02 -20.49 -4.12
CA GLY A 28 2.36 -21.39 -5.06
C GLY A 28 1.40 -22.41 -4.44
N ASP A 29 1.19 -22.40 -3.14
CA ASP A 29 0.17 -23.23 -2.50
C ASP A 29 -1.21 -22.90 -3.08
N LYS A 30 -1.83 -23.88 -3.74
CA LYS A 30 -3.11 -23.71 -4.46
C LYS A 30 -4.28 -23.29 -3.60
N LYS A 31 -4.22 -23.57 -2.30
CA LYS A 31 -5.24 -23.13 -1.32
C LYS A 31 -5.32 -21.60 -1.27
N PHE A 32 -4.21 -20.92 -1.52
CA PHE A 32 -4.09 -19.46 -1.49
C PHE A 32 -4.08 -18.82 -2.88
N ILE A 33 -4.38 -19.59 -3.93
CA ILE A 33 -4.62 -19.07 -5.28
C ILE A 33 -6.13 -19.10 -5.54
N HIS A 34 -6.73 -17.93 -5.60
CA HIS A 34 -8.16 -17.77 -5.73
C HIS A 34 -8.63 -17.85 -7.19
N SER A 35 -9.78 -18.49 -7.41
CA SER A 35 -10.40 -18.61 -8.73
C SER A 35 -10.86 -17.26 -9.28
N TYR A 36 -11.05 -17.19 -10.58
CA TYR A 36 -11.64 -16.04 -11.28
C TYR A 36 -12.97 -15.59 -10.69
N GLU A 37 -13.84 -16.52 -10.32
CA GLU A 37 -15.13 -16.23 -9.69
C GLU A 37 -14.96 -15.49 -8.36
N LYS A 38 -14.05 -15.99 -7.49
CA LYS A 38 -13.79 -15.38 -6.18
C LYS A 38 -13.21 -13.97 -6.30
N ILE A 39 -12.27 -13.76 -7.23
CA ILE A 39 -11.68 -12.43 -7.44
C ILE A 39 -12.56 -11.50 -8.28
N GLY A 40 -13.68 -12.01 -8.83
CA GLY A 40 -14.60 -11.23 -9.65
C GLY A 40 -14.01 -10.74 -10.98
N VAL A 41 -13.12 -11.52 -11.58
CA VAL A 41 -12.46 -11.23 -12.86
C VAL A 41 -12.88 -12.29 -13.87
N LYS A 42 -13.06 -11.91 -15.13
CA LYS A 42 -13.39 -12.88 -16.20
C LYS A 42 -12.17 -13.73 -16.55
N PRO A 43 -12.37 -15.02 -16.90
CA PRO A 43 -11.29 -15.86 -17.41
C PRO A 43 -10.53 -15.20 -18.57
N ARG A 44 -9.21 -15.27 -18.50
CA ARG A 44 -8.30 -14.72 -19.51
C ARG A 44 -7.35 -15.80 -20.00
N THR A 45 -6.74 -15.56 -21.15
CA THR A 45 -5.70 -16.41 -21.73
C THR A 45 -4.49 -15.55 -22.09
N VAL A 46 -3.34 -16.18 -22.17
CA VAL A 46 -2.13 -15.54 -22.69
C VAL A 46 -2.38 -15.05 -24.11
N GLN A 47 -2.15 -13.77 -24.37
CA GLN A 47 -2.36 -13.18 -25.69
C GLN A 47 -1.15 -13.35 -26.59
N THR A 48 0.03 -13.05 -26.06
CA THR A 48 1.31 -13.17 -26.76
C THR A 48 2.40 -13.28 -25.70
N VAL A 49 3.38 -14.12 -25.92
CA VAL A 49 4.57 -14.17 -25.06
C VAL A 49 5.66 -13.34 -25.72
N LYS A 50 6.10 -12.27 -25.04
CA LYS A 50 7.19 -11.43 -25.52
C LYS A 50 8.54 -12.08 -25.21
N ASP A 51 9.47 -11.98 -26.14
CA ASP A 51 10.82 -12.54 -26.03
C ASP A 51 11.84 -11.54 -25.45
N THR A 52 11.35 -10.39 -24.99
CA THR A 52 12.17 -9.31 -24.42
C THR A 52 11.93 -9.15 -22.93
N GLU A 53 12.96 -8.70 -22.23
CA GLU A 53 12.81 -8.28 -20.84
C GLU A 53 11.96 -7.01 -20.77
N ILE A 54 11.01 -7.01 -19.86
CA ILE A 54 10.21 -5.83 -19.49
C ILE A 54 10.74 -5.26 -18.17
N LYS A 55 11.14 -4.00 -18.18
CA LYS A 55 11.50 -3.29 -16.96
C LYS A 55 10.32 -2.45 -16.48
N VAL A 56 10.03 -2.54 -15.20
CA VAL A 56 8.92 -1.82 -14.56
C VAL A 56 9.46 -0.97 -13.44
N LYS A 57 8.96 0.26 -13.34
CA LYS A 57 9.22 1.17 -12.23
C LYS A 57 7.88 1.58 -11.62
N VAL A 58 7.70 1.38 -10.32
CA VAL A 58 6.47 1.69 -9.59
C VAL A 58 6.80 2.60 -8.42
N PRO A 59 6.10 3.74 -8.23
CA PRO A 59 6.32 4.61 -7.09
C PRO A 59 5.79 3.98 -5.78
N ALA A 60 6.47 4.27 -4.68
CA ALA A 60 5.99 3.99 -3.34
C ALA A 60 4.78 4.85 -2.99
N ARG A 61 4.06 4.45 -1.93
CA ARG A 61 2.85 5.13 -1.51
C ARG A 61 2.94 5.69 -0.10
N LEU A 62 2.30 6.82 0.12
CA LEU A 62 1.79 7.24 1.40
C LEU A 62 0.32 6.83 1.48
N HIS A 63 -0.11 6.35 2.65
CA HIS A 63 -1.49 5.90 2.90
C HIS A 63 -2.08 6.66 4.10
N PRO A 64 -2.60 7.87 3.86
CA PRO A 64 -3.12 8.72 4.93
C PRO A 64 -4.23 8.10 5.76
N THR A 65 -5.17 7.38 5.13
CA THR A 65 -6.28 6.76 5.87
C THR A 65 -6.96 5.66 5.08
N VAL A 66 -7.52 4.69 5.79
CA VAL A 66 -8.62 3.82 5.35
C VAL A 66 -9.94 4.54 5.65
N LEU A 67 -10.98 4.39 4.84
CA LEU A 67 -12.29 4.98 5.11
C LEU A 67 -13.11 4.13 6.08
N ASP A 68 -13.18 2.82 5.86
CA ASP A 68 -13.89 1.91 6.77
C ASP A 68 -13.21 0.53 6.83
N MET A 69 -12.53 0.25 7.92
CA MET A 69 -11.89 -1.05 8.17
C MET A 69 -12.88 -2.21 8.32
N ASN A 70 -14.17 -1.94 8.47
CA ASN A 70 -15.20 -2.98 8.57
C ASN A 70 -15.60 -3.55 7.21
N CYS A 71 -15.15 -2.93 6.11
CA CYS A 71 -15.49 -3.35 4.76
C CYS A 71 -14.53 -4.39 4.16
N PHE A 72 -13.41 -4.70 4.80
CA PHE A 72 -12.46 -5.68 4.28
C PHE A 72 -11.96 -6.68 5.34
N ASN A 73 -11.47 -7.81 4.84
CA ASN A 73 -10.81 -8.85 5.62
C ASN A 73 -9.73 -9.55 4.77
N LEU A 74 -9.09 -10.62 5.26
CA LEU A 74 -8.04 -11.35 4.52
C LEU A 74 -8.49 -11.95 3.17
N ASN A 75 -9.80 -12.17 3.00
CA ASN A 75 -10.36 -12.79 1.80
C ASN A 75 -11.14 -11.80 0.93
N ARG A 76 -11.19 -10.54 1.33
CA ARG A 76 -11.93 -9.48 0.64
C ARG A 76 -11.19 -8.15 0.82
N PRO A 77 -10.45 -7.70 -0.18
CA PRO A 77 -9.84 -6.36 -0.18
C PRO A 77 -10.92 -5.28 -0.28
N GLY A 78 -10.60 -4.07 0.19
CA GLY A 78 -11.51 -2.93 0.07
C GLY A 78 -11.44 -1.97 1.25
N GLY A 79 -12.60 -1.39 1.60
CA GLY A 79 -12.71 -0.40 2.68
C GLY A 79 -12.40 1.03 2.24
N GLY A 80 -11.92 1.22 1.02
CA GLY A 80 -11.56 2.53 0.49
C GLY A 80 -10.43 3.22 1.23
N GLY A 81 -10.09 4.42 0.81
CA GLY A 81 -9.03 5.19 1.45
C GLY A 81 -8.48 6.31 0.59
N ILE A 82 -7.41 6.90 1.10
CA ILE A 82 -6.66 7.96 0.42
C ILE A 82 -5.23 7.48 0.25
N GLY A 83 -4.67 7.69 -0.96
CA GLY A 83 -3.28 7.37 -1.28
C GLY A 83 -2.59 8.48 -2.05
N ILE A 84 -1.29 8.59 -1.85
CA ILE A 84 -0.43 9.54 -2.54
C ILE A 84 0.80 8.78 -3.01
N SER A 85 1.15 8.88 -4.29
CA SER A 85 2.40 8.32 -4.79
C SER A 85 3.55 9.31 -4.63
N ILE A 86 4.73 8.78 -4.35
CA ILE A 86 5.95 9.56 -4.12
C ILE A 86 7.13 8.99 -4.90
N GLY A 87 8.07 9.86 -5.27
CA GLY A 87 9.25 9.53 -6.05
C GLY A 87 10.28 8.66 -5.33
N VAL A 88 9.82 7.57 -4.73
CA VAL A 88 10.62 6.46 -4.18
C VAL A 88 10.14 5.20 -4.89
N TYR A 89 11.03 4.43 -5.51
CA TYR A 89 10.61 3.48 -6.52
C TYR A 89 10.98 2.03 -6.20
N PHE A 90 10.13 1.13 -6.70
CA PHE A 90 10.40 -0.28 -6.91
C PHE A 90 10.78 -0.48 -8.39
N HIS A 91 11.76 -1.33 -8.62
CA HIS A 91 12.16 -1.69 -9.97
C HIS A 91 12.07 -3.21 -10.15
N ALA A 92 11.39 -3.66 -11.20
CA ALA A 92 11.34 -5.06 -11.56
C ALA A 92 11.80 -5.26 -13.00
N GLY A 93 12.63 -6.27 -13.23
CA GLY A 93 12.93 -6.82 -14.54
C GLY A 93 12.20 -8.17 -14.68
N VAL A 94 11.34 -8.32 -15.69
CA VAL A 94 10.57 -9.55 -15.90
C VAL A 94 10.77 -10.07 -17.31
N LYS A 95 11.14 -11.34 -17.41
CA LYS A 95 11.29 -12.06 -18.69
C LYS A 95 10.49 -13.36 -18.61
N ALA A 96 9.72 -13.65 -19.64
CA ALA A 96 9.11 -14.97 -19.83
C ALA A 96 10.15 -15.95 -20.37
N ILE A 97 10.17 -17.18 -19.87
CA ILE A 97 11.04 -18.27 -20.32
C ILE A 97 10.22 -19.50 -20.69
N LYS A 98 10.78 -20.35 -21.54
CA LYS A 98 10.09 -21.58 -22.02
C LYS A 98 10.02 -22.65 -20.94
N GLU A 99 11.06 -22.75 -20.11
CA GLU A 99 11.12 -23.67 -19.00
C GLU A 99 10.06 -23.32 -17.96
N PRO A 100 9.40 -24.29 -17.30
CA PRO A 100 8.31 -24.01 -16.36
C PRO A 100 8.75 -23.42 -15.02
N GLU A 101 10.04 -23.11 -14.88
CA GLU A 101 10.66 -22.63 -13.66
C GLU A 101 10.35 -21.17 -13.36
N ILE A 102 10.35 -20.82 -12.07
CA ILE A 102 10.30 -19.44 -11.59
C ILE A 102 11.66 -19.12 -10.94
N ARG A 103 12.44 -18.28 -11.61
CA ARG A 103 13.75 -17.82 -11.14
C ARG A 103 13.62 -16.40 -10.65
N THR A 104 13.98 -16.18 -9.38
CA THR A 104 13.87 -14.86 -8.75
C THR A 104 15.23 -14.40 -8.23
N ARG A 105 15.51 -13.09 -8.36
CA ARG A 105 16.69 -12.42 -7.80
C ARG A 105 16.28 -11.15 -7.09
N GLY A 106 17.02 -10.76 -6.06
CA GLY A 106 16.76 -9.55 -5.28
C GLY A 106 15.84 -9.79 -4.10
N GLU A 107 15.14 -8.73 -3.68
CA GLU A 107 14.34 -8.73 -2.46
C GLU A 107 12.96 -9.39 -2.67
N ARG A 108 12.30 -9.73 -1.54
CA ARG A 108 10.90 -10.22 -1.53
C ARG A 108 10.64 -11.44 -2.42
N SER A 109 11.62 -12.31 -2.57
CA SER A 109 11.56 -13.43 -3.52
C SER A 109 10.36 -14.36 -3.30
N LEU A 110 9.88 -14.53 -2.07
CA LEU A 110 8.73 -15.38 -1.76
C LEU A 110 7.42 -14.78 -2.32
N ILE A 111 7.21 -13.47 -2.14
CA ILE A 111 6.06 -12.76 -2.71
C ILE A 111 6.11 -12.84 -4.24
N VAL A 112 7.28 -12.57 -4.82
CA VAL A 112 7.49 -12.64 -6.28
C VAL A 112 7.14 -14.04 -6.83
N LYS A 113 7.64 -15.10 -6.17
CA LYS A 113 7.34 -16.49 -6.56
C LYS A 113 5.84 -16.79 -6.47
N HIS A 114 5.18 -16.37 -5.39
CA HIS A 114 3.76 -16.62 -5.22
C HIS A 114 2.94 -15.97 -6.33
N PHE A 115 3.21 -14.70 -6.65
CA PHE A 115 2.51 -14.01 -7.74
C PHE A 115 2.80 -14.61 -9.12
N ALA A 116 4.01 -15.13 -9.35
CA ALA A 116 4.30 -15.88 -10.58
C ALA A 116 3.46 -17.17 -10.69
N HIS A 117 3.27 -17.89 -9.57
CA HIS A 117 2.36 -19.05 -9.55
C HIS A 117 0.91 -18.65 -9.79
N ILE A 118 0.43 -17.53 -9.24
CA ILE A 118 -0.92 -17.01 -9.48
C ILE A 118 -1.13 -16.75 -10.99
N PHE A 119 -0.19 -16.07 -11.65
CA PHE A 119 -0.28 -15.81 -13.09
C PHE A 119 -0.28 -17.09 -13.90
N LYS A 120 0.59 -18.06 -13.57
CA LYS A 120 0.62 -19.37 -14.24
C LYS A 120 -0.71 -20.10 -14.08
N GLU A 121 -1.26 -20.18 -12.88
CA GLU A 121 -2.52 -20.88 -12.60
C GLU A 121 -3.72 -20.20 -13.29
N LEU A 122 -3.87 -18.87 -13.13
CA LEU A 122 -4.98 -18.13 -13.71
C LEU A 122 -4.97 -18.17 -15.25
N LEU A 123 -3.81 -18.11 -15.88
CA LEU A 123 -3.70 -18.03 -17.34
C LEU A 123 -3.46 -19.39 -18.03
N GLY A 124 -3.27 -20.47 -17.25
CA GLY A 124 -2.84 -21.75 -17.81
C GLY A 124 -1.47 -21.65 -18.51
N TYR A 125 -0.59 -20.78 -18.00
CA TYR A 125 0.71 -20.55 -18.64
C TYR A 125 1.71 -21.64 -18.24
N GLU A 126 2.17 -22.43 -19.20
CA GLU A 126 3.08 -23.56 -18.96
C GLU A 126 4.56 -23.14 -18.85
N GLY A 127 4.96 -22.03 -19.45
CA GLY A 127 6.31 -21.48 -19.33
C GLY A 127 6.62 -20.96 -17.93
N GLY A 128 7.77 -20.35 -17.76
CA GLY A 128 8.22 -19.77 -16.49
C GLY A 128 8.59 -18.31 -16.61
N PHE A 129 9.21 -17.81 -15.54
CA PHE A 129 9.64 -16.41 -15.45
C PHE A 129 11.05 -16.30 -14.86
N GLU A 130 11.84 -15.37 -15.39
CA GLU A 130 12.99 -14.79 -14.69
C GLU A 130 12.57 -13.41 -14.20
N ILE A 131 12.67 -13.17 -12.90
CA ILE A 131 12.21 -11.92 -12.27
C ILE A 131 13.31 -11.41 -11.34
N GLU A 132 13.74 -10.19 -11.58
CA GLU A 132 14.63 -9.44 -10.69
C GLU A 132 13.85 -8.30 -10.06
N LEU A 133 13.96 -8.15 -8.73
CA LEU A 133 13.29 -7.08 -7.98
C LEU A 133 14.28 -6.33 -7.11
N GLN A 134 14.20 -5.01 -7.18
CA GLN A 134 14.85 -4.08 -6.25
C GLN A 134 13.76 -3.22 -5.59
N ASP A 135 13.65 -3.31 -4.28
CA ASP A 135 12.78 -2.44 -3.48
C ASP A 135 13.56 -1.22 -2.95
N HIS A 136 12.89 -0.34 -2.22
CA HIS A 136 13.53 0.86 -1.62
C HIS A 136 14.26 0.58 -0.30
N GLY A 137 14.38 -0.68 0.13
CA GLY A 137 15.13 -1.12 1.33
C GLY A 137 14.50 -0.77 2.69
N ARG A 138 13.31 -0.16 2.73
CA ARG A 138 12.63 0.24 3.97
C ARG A 138 11.35 -0.54 4.17
N ARG A 139 11.42 -1.56 5.02
CA ARG A 139 10.31 -2.48 5.28
C ARG A 139 9.51 -2.04 6.50
N HIS A 140 8.19 -2.26 6.48
CA HIS A 140 7.26 -2.03 7.61
C HIS A 140 7.27 -0.63 8.23
N VAL A 141 7.65 0.39 7.46
CA VAL A 141 7.63 1.80 7.90
C VAL A 141 6.46 2.61 7.34
N GLY A 142 5.49 1.97 6.69
CA GLY A 142 4.32 2.65 6.15
C GLY A 142 4.46 3.15 4.70
N LEU A 143 5.50 2.73 3.96
CA LEU A 143 5.73 3.13 2.55
C LEU A 143 5.22 2.10 1.51
N GLY A 144 4.58 1.02 1.96
CA GLY A 144 3.93 0.04 1.08
C GLY A 144 4.90 -0.89 0.35
N SER A 145 5.92 -1.43 1.06
CA SER A 145 6.93 -2.29 0.44
C SER A 145 6.35 -3.53 -0.25
N SER A 146 5.41 -4.23 0.38
CA SER A 146 4.84 -5.45 -0.18
C SER A 146 3.94 -5.19 -1.39
N ILE A 147 3.04 -4.21 -1.28
CA ILE A 147 2.15 -3.89 -2.43
C ILE A 147 2.92 -3.28 -3.59
N GLY A 148 3.99 -2.51 -3.36
CA GLY A 148 4.87 -2.02 -4.42
C GLY A 148 5.59 -3.16 -5.15
N THR A 149 6.06 -4.17 -4.40
CA THR A 149 6.58 -5.42 -4.96
C THR A 149 5.55 -6.12 -5.85
N MET A 150 4.35 -6.40 -5.29
CA MET A 150 3.27 -7.05 -6.03
C MET A 150 2.92 -6.28 -7.30
N CYS A 151 2.81 -4.95 -7.18
CA CYS A 151 2.45 -4.08 -8.30
C CYS A 151 3.49 -4.17 -9.43
N SER A 152 4.78 -4.02 -9.12
CA SER A 152 5.84 -4.03 -10.12
C SER A 152 5.96 -5.37 -10.84
N VAL A 153 5.89 -6.49 -10.11
CA VAL A 153 6.00 -7.83 -10.75
C VAL A 153 4.74 -8.23 -11.51
N CYS A 154 3.54 -7.91 -10.98
CA CYS A 154 2.28 -8.19 -11.68
C CYS A 154 2.19 -7.43 -13.01
N ILE A 155 2.60 -6.17 -13.02
CA ILE A 155 2.66 -5.37 -14.24
C ILE A 155 3.64 -6.00 -15.22
N GLY A 156 4.84 -6.35 -14.80
CA GLY A 156 5.86 -6.96 -15.66
C GLY A 156 5.39 -8.28 -16.27
N MET A 157 4.81 -9.17 -15.47
CA MET A 157 4.26 -10.43 -15.94
C MET A 157 3.10 -10.23 -16.92
N ASN A 158 2.21 -9.28 -16.62
CA ASN A 158 1.11 -8.92 -17.53
C ASN A 158 1.63 -8.43 -18.88
N GLU A 159 2.69 -7.62 -18.87
CA GLU A 159 3.32 -7.10 -20.11
C GLU A 159 3.98 -8.18 -20.95
N VAL A 160 4.79 -9.06 -20.34
CA VAL A 160 5.47 -10.13 -21.11
C VAL A 160 4.49 -11.15 -21.68
N LEU A 161 3.29 -11.29 -21.08
CA LEU A 161 2.22 -12.18 -21.54
C LEU A 161 1.20 -11.49 -22.48
N GLY A 162 1.52 -10.29 -23.01
CA GLY A 162 0.69 -9.59 -23.97
C GLY A 162 -0.52 -8.87 -23.37
N ARG A 163 -0.48 -8.54 -22.11
CA ARG A 163 -1.51 -7.78 -21.35
C ARG A 163 -2.87 -8.47 -21.26
N PRO A 164 -2.94 -9.72 -20.79
CA PRO A 164 -4.21 -10.42 -20.63
C PRO A 164 -5.16 -9.72 -19.66
N PHE A 165 -4.63 -9.01 -18.63
CA PHE A 165 -5.43 -8.33 -17.61
C PHE A 165 -5.42 -6.81 -17.77
N THR A 166 -6.57 -6.19 -17.49
CA THR A 166 -6.69 -4.74 -17.34
C THR A 166 -6.08 -4.27 -16.01
N GLY A 167 -5.84 -2.97 -15.85
CA GLY A 167 -5.33 -2.41 -14.59
C GLY A 167 -6.28 -2.65 -13.41
N TRP A 168 -7.59 -2.64 -13.63
CA TRP A 168 -8.58 -2.96 -12.62
C TRP A 168 -8.51 -4.45 -12.21
N GLU A 169 -8.39 -5.36 -13.18
CA GLU A 169 -8.24 -6.79 -12.92
C GLU A 169 -6.93 -7.09 -12.16
N LEU A 170 -5.82 -6.41 -12.51
CA LEU A 170 -4.57 -6.53 -11.77
C LEU A 170 -4.73 -6.09 -10.30
N ARG A 171 -5.45 -4.97 -10.04
CA ARG A 171 -5.72 -4.53 -8.66
C ARG A 171 -6.51 -5.58 -7.88
N ARG A 172 -7.48 -6.23 -8.49
CA ARG A 172 -8.23 -7.33 -7.86
C ARG A 172 -7.34 -8.53 -7.60
N ILE A 173 -6.53 -8.95 -8.58
CA ILE A 173 -5.57 -10.05 -8.41
C ILE A 173 -4.65 -9.76 -7.22
N MET A 174 -4.03 -8.57 -7.16
CA MET A 174 -3.15 -8.18 -6.06
C MET A 174 -3.90 -8.11 -4.72
N GLY A 175 -5.08 -7.51 -4.70
CA GLY A 175 -5.87 -7.33 -3.48
C GLY A 175 -6.31 -8.66 -2.85
N TYR A 176 -6.82 -9.58 -3.66
CA TYR A 176 -7.30 -10.89 -3.17
C TYR A 176 -6.17 -11.87 -2.82
N HIS A 177 -4.95 -11.64 -3.30
CA HIS A 177 -3.79 -12.49 -3.02
C HIS A 177 -2.72 -11.75 -2.19
N SER A 178 -3.11 -10.66 -1.52
CA SER A 178 -2.16 -9.89 -0.72
C SER A 178 -1.53 -10.76 0.37
N CYS A 179 -0.21 -10.71 0.46
CA CYS A 179 0.56 -11.51 1.40
C CYS A 179 1.82 -10.79 1.87
N GLU A 180 2.35 -11.25 2.99
CA GLU A 180 3.62 -10.81 3.58
C GLU A 180 4.52 -12.02 3.82
N GLU A 181 5.82 -11.79 3.86
CA GLU A 181 6.79 -12.81 4.32
C GLU A 181 6.55 -13.10 5.79
N SER A 182 6.45 -14.39 6.17
CA SER A 182 6.22 -14.74 7.57
C SER A 182 7.44 -14.40 8.44
N PRO A 183 7.25 -13.75 9.58
CA PRO A 183 8.32 -13.57 10.56
C PRO A 183 8.58 -14.84 11.39
N MET A 184 7.67 -15.84 11.35
CA MET A 184 7.74 -17.04 12.19
C MET A 184 8.48 -18.19 11.51
N THR A 185 8.17 -18.42 10.22
CA THR A 185 8.75 -19.55 9.46
C THR A 185 9.44 -19.07 8.19
N GLU A 186 10.73 -19.27 8.09
CA GLU A 186 11.49 -18.96 6.88
C GLU A 186 10.93 -19.74 5.67
N GLY A 187 10.79 -19.07 4.53
CA GLY A 187 10.26 -19.67 3.32
C GLY A 187 8.74 -19.64 3.22
N CYS A 188 8.03 -19.18 4.25
CA CYS A 188 6.57 -19.06 4.27
C CYS A 188 6.08 -17.62 4.09
N LEU A 189 4.83 -17.52 3.66
CA LEU A 189 4.05 -16.30 3.53
C LEU A 189 2.85 -16.36 4.49
N LEU A 190 2.32 -15.18 4.84
CA LEU A 190 1.05 -15.00 5.52
C LEU A 190 0.11 -14.16 4.66
N PRO A 191 -1.20 -14.45 4.62
CA PRO A 191 -2.17 -13.56 4.02
C PRO A 191 -2.17 -12.19 4.71
N ALA A 192 -2.33 -11.13 3.93
CA ALA A 192 -2.32 -9.76 4.44
C ALA A 192 -3.63 -9.03 4.14
N PHE A 193 -3.95 -8.04 4.97
CA PHE A 193 -5.06 -7.13 4.73
C PHE A 193 -4.70 -6.12 3.64
N GLU A 194 -5.59 -5.89 2.67
CA GLU A 194 -5.34 -4.97 1.57
C GLU A 194 -6.54 -4.06 1.29
N THR A 195 -6.26 -2.77 1.20
CA THR A 195 -7.24 -1.75 0.86
C THR A 195 -7.33 -1.45 -0.64
N GLY A 196 -6.35 -1.90 -1.41
CA GLY A 196 -6.19 -1.58 -2.84
C GLY A 196 -5.55 -0.22 -3.14
N ILE A 197 -5.35 0.61 -2.13
CA ILE A 197 -4.78 1.96 -2.29
C ILE A 197 -3.36 1.90 -2.84
N GLY A 198 -2.53 0.95 -2.34
CA GLY A 198 -1.15 0.83 -2.80
C GLY A 198 -1.05 0.52 -4.30
N ALA A 199 -1.85 -0.43 -4.78
CA ALA A 199 -1.90 -0.75 -6.20
C ALA A 199 -2.47 0.40 -7.05
N MET A 200 -3.48 1.15 -6.53
CA MET A 200 -4.04 2.29 -7.25
C MET A 200 -3.02 3.40 -7.47
N VAL A 201 -2.33 3.85 -6.43
CA VAL A 201 -1.33 4.92 -6.60
C VAL A 201 -0.08 4.43 -7.30
N GLY A 202 0.31 3.17 -7.09
CA GLY A 202 1.43 2.56 -7.82
C GLY A 202 1.20 2.51 -9.33
N ILE A 203 -0.03 2.23 -9.76
CA ILE A 203 -0.39 2.22 -11.17
C ILE A 203 -0.64 3.64 -11.71
N ASN A 204 -1.38 4.47 -10.98
CA ASN A 204 -1.95 5.71 -11.53
C ASN A 204 -1.18 6.98 -11.15
N GLY A 205 -0.35 6.95 -10.12
CA GLY A 205 0.30 8.15 -9.58
C GLY A 205 -0.67 9.16 -8.95
N GLY A 206 -0.13 10.27 -8.48
CA GLY A 206 -0.89 11.38 -7.94
C GLY A 206 -1.52 11.12 -6.58
N TRP A 207 -2.54 11.89 -6.26
CA TRP A 207 -3.41 11.73 -5.10
C TRP A 207 -4.70 11.02 -5.50
N VAL A 208 -5.00 9.90 -4.86
CA VAL A 208 -6.15 9.04 -5.17
C VAL A 208 -7.09 8.96 -3.97
N VAL A 209 -8.39 9.04 -4.23
CA VAL A 209 -9.46 8.64 -3.32
C VAL A 209 -10.13 7.40 -3.90
N ALA A 210 -10.21 6.37 -3.08
CA ALA A 210 -10.90 5.12 -3.43
C ALA A 210 -12.07 4.85 -2.50
N SER A 211 -13.11 4.22 -3.03
CA SER A 211 -14.20 3.61 -2.27
C SER A 211 -13.94 2.13 -2.04
N ASP A 212 -14.93 1.43 -1.46
CA ASP A 212 -14.91 -0.01 -1.32
C ASP A 212 -14.81 -0.72 -2.70
N ASP A 213 -14.53 -2.01 -2.68
CA ASP A 213 -14.38 -2.88 -3.86
C ASP A 213 -13.32 -2.42 -4.88
N LEU A 214 -12.27 -1.75 -4.39
CA LEU A 214 -11.12 -1.30 -5.18
C LEU A 214 -11.48 -0.29 -6.29
N VAL A 215 -12.56 0.46 -6.11
CA VAL A 215 -13.01 1.47 -7.07
C VAL A 215 -12.35 2.81 -6.82
N MET A 216 -11.66 3.35 -7.82
CA MET A 216 -11.12 4.71 -7.77
C MET A 216 -12.24 5.73 -7.98
N VAL A 217 -12.48 6.56 -6.96
CA VAL A 217 -13.52 7.61 -6.99
C VAL A 217 -13.03 8.87 -7.68
N HIS A 218 -11.82 9.29 -7.31
CA HIS A 218 -11.22 10.50 -7.85
C HIS A 218 -9.70 10.44 -7.79
N ARG A 219 -9.04 11.12 -8.72
CA ARG A 219 -7.60 11.27 -8.80
C ARG A 219 -7.25 12.67 -9.28
N VAL A 220 -6.21 13.25 -8.68
CA VAL A 220 -5.62 14.53 -9.13
C VAL A 220 -4.11 14.45 -9.17
N ASP A 221 -3.53 15.22 -10.08
CA ASP A 221 -2.11 15.53 -10.05
C ASP A 221 -1.83 16.60 -8.99
N LEU A 222 -0.67 16.49 -8.35
CA LEU A 222 -0.13 17.51 -7.45
C LEU A 222 1.21 18.00 -8.04
N PRO A 223 1.18 18.87 -9.08
CA PRO A 223 2.40 19.34 -9.71
C PRO A 223 3.25 20.13 -8.71
N ASP A 224 4.57 20.10 -8.91
CA ASP A 224 5.56 20.87 -8.13
C ASP A 224 5.43 20.70 -6.61
N THR A 225 4.84 19.57 -6.16
CA THR A 225 4.61 19.31 -4.75
C THR A 225 5.76 18.50 -4.16
N LYS A 226 6.55 19.17 -3.31
CA LYS A 226 7.65 18.58 -2.57
C LYS A 226 7.14 17.75 -1.41
N VAL A 227 7.83 16.66 -1.13
CA VAL A 227 7.50 15.71 -0.07
C VAL A 227 8.70 15.51 0.86
N ILE A 228 8.49 15.69 2.13
CA ILE A 228 9.40 15.25 3.19
C ILE A 228 8.74 14.07 3.87
N VAL A 229 9.40 12.93 3.86
CA VAL A 229 9.00 11.75 4.63
C VAL A 229 9.97 11.62 5.80
N PHE A 230 9.41 11.54 6.98
CA PHE A 230 10.17 11.41 8.22
C PHE A 230 9.75 10.16 8.98
N ILE A 231 10.72 9.34 9.40
CA ILE A 231 10.51 8.12 10.17
C ILE A 231 10.97 8.37 11.61
N PRO A 232 10.07 8.74 12.55
CA PRO A 232 10.44 9.05 13.92
C PRO A 232 10.92 7.81 14.68
N GLU A 233 11.79 8.01 15.67
CA GLU A 233 12.04 7.00 16.72
C GLU A 233 10.92 7.10 17.74
N VAL A 234 9.87 6.35 17.51
CA VAL A 234 8.84 6.16 18.53
C VAL A 234 9.00 4.73 19.06
N LYS A 235 8.96 4.60 20.37
CA LYS A 235 8.78 3.29 20.98
C LYS A 235 7.40 2.81 20.56
N SER A 236 7.34 1.65 19.94
CA SER A 236 6.07 0.97 19.73
C SER A 236 5.48 0.59 21.10
N LEU A 237 4.18 0.35 21.15
CA LEU A 237 3.59 -0.28 22.34
C LEU A 237 4.29 -1.61 22.69
N GLU A 238 4.82 -2.31 21.67
CA GLU A 238 5.64 -3.51 21.82
C GLU A 238 6.87 -3.28 22.69
N ASP A 239 7.57 -2.15 22.50
CA ASP A 239 8.78 -1.80 23.30
C ASP A 239 8.43 -1.43 24.74
N GLU A 240 7.23 -0.88 25.01
CA GLU A 240 6.76 -0.55 26.35
C GLU A 240 6.28 -1.79 27.14
N PHE A 241 5.89 -2.85 26.43
CA PHE A 241 5.37 -4.09 27.00
C PHE A 241 6.38 -5.24 27.00
N GLN A 242 7.63 -5.05 26.54
CA GLN A 242 8.73 -6.03 26.67
C GLN A 242 9.00 -6.37 28.14
N GLY A 243 8.26 -7.30 28.66
CA GLY A 243 8.30 -7.75 30.07
C GLY A 243 6.97 -8.31 30.55
N ARG A 244 5.92 -8.19 29.76
CA ARG A 244 4.68 -8.92 29.98
C ARG A 244 4.53 -9.98 28.89
N GLU A 245 4.17 -11.20 29.27
CA GLU A 245 3.85 -12.33 28.36
C GLU A 245 2.57 -12.03 27.53
N THR A 246 2.59 -10.94 26.75
CA THR A 246 1.54 -10.66 25.77
C THR A 246 2.11 -11.02 24.41
N SER A 247 1.52 -11.98 23.75
CA SER A 247 1.90 -12.38 22.40
C SER A 247 1.72 -11.21 21.43
N ALA A 248 2.59 -11.08 20.42
CA ALA A 248 2.44 -10.11 19.32
C ALA A 248 1.05 -10.20 18.65
N GLU A 249 0.40 -11.34 18.74
CA GLU A 249 -0.99 -11.61 18.34
C GLU A 249 -2.00 -10.72 19.05
N SER A 250 -1.85 -10.51 20.36
CA SER A 250 -2.79 -9.71 21.16
C SER A 250 -2.75 -8.23 20.80
N GLU A 251 -1.64 -7.69 20.32
CA GLU A 251 -1.49 -6.28 19.98
C GLU A 251 -2.07 -5.95 18.61
N VAL A 252 -1.79 -6.78 17.59
CA VAL A 252 -2.43 -6.66 16.26
C VAL A 252 -3.95 -6.80 16.39
N GLU A 253 -4.40 -7.74 17.21
CA GLU A 253 -5.83 -7.95 17.48
C GLU A 253 -6.44 -6.73 18.17
N LEU A 254 -5.78 -6.17 19.17
CA LEU A 254 -6.22 -4.99 19.92
C LEU A 254 -6.31 -3.76 19.00
N LEU A 255 -5.30 -3.53 18.16
CA LEU A 255 -5.31 -2.45 17.18
C LEU A 255 -6.45 -2.63 16.17
N LEU A 256 -6.60 -3.82 15.60
CA LEU A 256 -7.66 -4.09 14.62
C LEU A 256 -9.06 -3.97 15.24
N ARG A 257 -9.27 -4.49 16.45
CA ARG A 257 -10.56 -4.34 17.18
C ARG A 257 -10.87 -2.88 17.45
N ARG A 258 -9.89 -2.12 17.96
CA ARG A 258 -10.07 -0.70 18.26
C ARG A 258 -10.33 0.12 17.00
N ALA A 259 -9.54 -0.08 15.95
CA ALA A 259 -9.68 0.61 14.67
C ALA A 259 -11.06 0.35 14.04
N ARG A 260 -11.50 -0.91 14.02
CA ARG A 260 -12.83 -1.30 13.52
C ARG A 260 -13.97 -0.75 14.36
N SER A 261 -13.84 -0.78 15.68
CA SER A 261 -14.84 -0.20 16.58
C SER A 261 -14.98 1.30 16.35
N LEU A 262 -13.87 2.03 16.20
CA LEU A 262 -13.89 3.46 15.92
C LEU A 262 -14.45 3.76 14.53
N ASP A 263 -14.11 2.98 13.51
CA ASP A 263 -14.70 3.12 12.17
C ASP A 263 -16.18 2.80 12.16
N GLY A 264 -16.65 1.82 12.93
CA GLY A 264 -18.08 1.53 13.11
C GLY A 264 -18.89 2.74 13.57
N MET A 265 -18.27 3.62 14.36
CA MET A 265 -18.89 4.87 14.84
C MET A 265 -18.63 6.07 13.92
N GLN A 266 -17.51 6.12 13.22
CA GLN A 266 -16.98 7.36 12.61
C GLN A 266 -16.69 7.25 11.10
N ALA A 267 -16.86 6.09 10.46
CA ALA A 267 -16.66 5.95 9.01
C ALA A 267 -17.60 6.90 8.22
N GLY A 268 -18.82 7.10 8.70
CA GLY A 268 -19.75 8.08 8.09
C GLY A 268 -19.21 9.52 8.13
N ALA A 269 -18.61 9.93 9.25
CA ALA A 269 -17.98 11.26 9.36
C ALA A 269 -16.75 11.38 8.43
N LYS A 270 -15.90 10.35 8.35
CA LYS A 270 -14.79 10.34 7.38
C LYS A 270 -15.29 10.45 5.95
N ALA A 271 -16.31 9.66 5.58
CA ALA A 271 -16.91 9.71 4.25
C ALA A 271 -17.50 11.08 3.93
N GLN A 272 -18.14 11.73 4.90
CA GLN A 272 -18.67 13.11 4.76
C GLN A 272 -17.54 14.10 4.46
N ILE A 273 -16.46 14.09 5.25
CA ILE A 273 -15.29 14.96 5.02
C ILE A 273 -14.69 14.71 3.63
N VAL A 274 -14.57 13.45 3.23
CA VAL A 274 -14.06 13.13 1.88
C VAL A 274 -14.98 13.68 0.80
N LEU A 275 -16.27 13.48 0.92
CA LEU A 275 -17.22 13.87 -0.12
C LEU A 275 -17.43 15.39 -0.21
N PHE A 276 -17.53 16.09 0.94
CA PHE A 276 -17.91 17.50 0.98
C PHE A 276 -16.72 18.46 1.09
N ASP A 277 -15.56 18.00 1.59
CA ASP A 277 -14.40 18.87 1.78
C ASP A 277 -13.23 18.44 0.89
N MET A 278 -12.81 17.17 0.95
CA MET A 278 -11.62 16.67 0.25
C MET A 278 -11.81 16.68 -1.28
N ILE A 279 -12.82 16.00 -1.82
CA ILE A 279 -13.03 15.92 -3.27
C ILE A 279 -13.24 17.30 -3.89
N PRO A 280 -14.07 18.22 -3.33
CA PRO A 280 -14.16 19.57 -3.84
C PRO A 280 -12.85 20.36 -3.77
N ALA A 281 -12.00 20.14 -2.76
CA ALA A 281 -10.68 20.74 -2.67
C ALA A 281 -9.74 20.20 -3.76
N MET A 282 -9.76 18.87 -3.99
CA MET A 282 -9.01 18.21 -5.06
C MET A 282 -9.37 18.78 -6.42
N VAL A 283 -10.67 18.92 -6.74
CA VAL A 283 -11.16 19.46 -8.01
C VAL A 283 -10.68 20.91 -8.23
N ARG A 284 -10.53 21.69 -7.16
CA ARG A 284 -10.04 23.07 -7.21
C ARG A 284 -8.53 23.22 -7.13
N GLY A 285 -7.80 22.14 -6.87
CA GLY A 285 -6.35 22.19 -6.61
C GLY A 285 -5.99 22.92 -5.30
N ASP A 286 -6.89 22.96 -4.31
CA ASP A 286 -6.70 23.63 -3.03
C ASP A 286 -5.99 22.70 -2.02
N LEU A 287 -4.64 22.66 -2.11
CA LEU A 287 -3.83 21.79 -1.25
C LEU A 287 -4.09 22.03 0.23
N LYS A 288 -4.28 23.30 0.62
CA LYS A 288 -4.50 23.61 2.05
C LYS A 288 -5.79 22.99 2.56
N LYS A 289 -6.88 23.10 1.82
CA LYS A 289 -8.16 22.48 2.18
C LYS A 289 -8.08 20.95 2.12
N MET A 290 -7.35 20.37 1.17
CA MET A 290 -7.06 18.93 1.17
C MET A 290 -6.35 18.51 2.45
N GLY A 291 -5.36 19.28 2.89
CA GLY A 291 -4.63 19.04 4.13
C GLY A 291 -5.47 19.27 5.40
N ASP A 292 -6.36 20.26 5.41
CA ASP A 292 -7.29 20.49 6.52
C ASP A 292 -8.25 19.30 6.67
N ALA A 293 -8.86 18.84 5.57
CA ALA A 293 -9.72 17.66 5.58
C ALA A 293 -8.97 16.40 6.03
N LEU A 294 -7.73 16.20 5.59
CA LEU A 294 -6.91 15.07 6.03
C LEU A 294 -6.57 15.15 7.53
N PHE A 295 -6.28 16.36 8.02
CA PHE A 295 -6.00 16.58 9.43
C PHE A 295 -7.21 16.21 10.30
N ASP A 296 -8.42 16.63 9.91
CA ASP A 296 -9.65 16.28 10.62
C ASP A 296 -9.87 14.75 10.65
N ILE A 297 -9.62 14.08 9.52
CA ILE A 297 -9.69 12.61 9.43
C ILE A 297 -8.68 11.94 10.35
N SER A 298 -7.51 12.55 10.61
CA SER A 298 -6.46 11.94 11.43
C SER A 298 -6.88 11.68 12.87
N TYR A 299 -7.91 12.37 13.36
CA TYR A 299 -8.49 12.17 14.69
C TYR A 299 -9.72 11.24 14.69
N LEU A 300 -10.07 10.65 13.56
CA LEU A 300 -11.26 9.82 13.39
C LEU A 300 -10.93 8.37 13.06
N GLY A 301 -11.78 7.49 13.56
CA GLY A 301 -11.83 6.09 13.16
C GLY A 301 -10.51 5.35 13.33
N SER A 302 -10.23 4.50 12.37
CA SER A 302 -9.01 3.68 12.32
C SER A 302 -7.74 4.51 12.35
N LYS A 303 -7.70 5.68 11.67
CA LYS A 303 -6.51 6.53 11.66
C LYS A 303 -6.14 7.04 13.04
N ARG A 304 -7.13 7.38 13.87
CA ARG A 304 -6.91 7.71 15.27
C ARG A 304 -6.27 6.55 16.04
N ALA A 305 -6.81 5.33 15.89
CA ALA A 305 -6.25 4.14 16.54
C ALA A 305 -4.79 3.89 16.11
N GLU A 306 -4.52 4.02 14.79
CA GLU A 306 -3.18 3.88 14.23
C GLU A 306 -2.19 4.93 14.76
N CYS A 307 -2.59 6.19 14.94
CA CYS A 307 -1.73 7.20 15.55
C CYS A 307 -1.47 6.94 17.03
N GLU A 308 -2.52 6.56 17.76
CA GLU A 308 -2.46 6.39 19.22
C GLU A 308 -1.67 5.16 19.68
N GLN A 309 -1.34 4.23 18.80
CA GLN A 309 -0.43 3.12 19.11
C GLN A 309 1.04 3.57 19.28
N HIS A 310 1.42 4.73 18.78
CA HIS A 310 2.77 5.26 18.82
C HIS A 310 2.98 6.22 20.02
N GLY A 311 2.81 5.68 21.24
CA GLY A 311 2.95 6.42 22.49
C GLY A 311 1.61 6.94 23.04
N ALA A 312 1.63 7.47 24.25
CA ALA A 312 0.43 7.89 24.95
C ALA A 312 -0.40 8.86 24.11
N TYR A 313 -1.62 8.46 23.77
CA TYR A 313 -2.58 9.23 22.96
C TYR A 313 -2.07 9.66 21.59
N GLY A 314 -1.06 8.99 21.02
CA GLY A 314 -0.43 9.37 19.75
C GLY A 314 0.34 10.71 19.80
N THR A 315 0.68 11.16 21.00
CA THR A 315 1.33 12.47 21.22
C THR A 315 2.55 12.71 20.33
N PRO A 316 3.49 11.77 20.15
CA PRO A 316 4.63 11.99 19.27
C PRO A 316 4.20 12.26 17.82
N ILE A 317 3.25 11.49 17.29
CA ILE A 317 2.76 11.63 15.92
C ILE A 317 2.05 12.97 15.72
N TYR A 318 1.07 13.27 16.58
CA TYR A 318 0.30 14.52 16.49
C TYR A 318 1.16 15.77 16.72
N SER A 319 2.19 15.68 17.57
CA SER A 319 3.12 16.80 17.80
C SER A 319 3.87 17.18 16.52
N PHE A 320 4.38 16.20 15.77
CA PHE A 320 5.04 16.47 14.48
C PHE A 320 4.07 16.99 13.43
N ILE A 321 2.88 16.39 13.31
CA ILE A 321 1.86 16.85 12.35
C ILE A 321 1.49 18.31 12.64
N ASN A 322 1.24 18.66 13.92
CA ASN A 322 0.92 20.02 14.32
C ASN A 322 2.08 20.99 14.10
N ALA A 323 3.33 20.59 14.41
CA ALA A 323 4.50 21.42 14.16
C ALA A 323 4.66 21.74 12.67
N PHE A 324 4.53 20.74 11.80
CA PHE A 324 4.62 20.94 10.35
C PHE A 324 3.51 21.87 9.83
N ARG A 325 2.27 21.67 10.28
CA ARG A 325 1.15 22.57 9.93
C ARG A 325 1.38 23.99 10.44
N GLY A 326 1.91 24.15 11.66
CA GLY A 326 2.29 25.43 12.24
C GLY A 326 3.38 26.17 11.45
N MET A 327 4.23 25.44 10.72
CA MET A 327 5.23 26.01 9.80
C MET A 327 4.65 26.39 8.42
N GLY A 328 3.38 26.06 8.16
CA GLY A 328 2.69 26.40 6.92
C GLY A 328 2.67 25.28 5.88
N VAL A 329 3.03 24.05 6.29
CA VAL A 329 2.85 22.85 5.42
C VAL A 329 1.37 22.71 5.08
N GLU A 330 1.06 22.54 3.80
CA GLU A 330 -0.31 22.40 3.33
C GLU A 330 -0.92 21.06 3.74
N ILE A 331 -0.17 19.98 3.61
CA ILE A 331 -0.65 18.60 3.89
C ILE A 331 0.37 17.90 4.79
N ALA A 332 -0.06 17.47 5.97
CA ALA A 332 0.75 16.65 6.86
C ALA A 332 -0.08 15.52 7.46
N GLY A 333 0.54 14.35 7.65
CA GLY A 333 -0.14 13.20 8.21
C GLY A 333 0.80 12.03 8.50
N MET A 334 0.24 10.93 9.00
CA MET A 334 0.93 9.67 9.18
C MET A 334 0.54 8.68 8.10
N SER A 335 1.51 7.94 7.57
CA SER A 335 1.29 6.94 6.51
C SER A 335 1.03 5.56 7.08
N SER A 336 -0.07 4.92 6.65
CA SER A 336 -0.48 3.57 7.05
C SER A 336 -0.58 3.45 8.58
N VAL A 337 -0.17 2.35 9.14
CA VAL A 337 -0.10 2.15 10.60
C VAL A 337 1.05 2.93 11.26
N GLY A 338 1.88 3.63 10.47
CA GLY A 338 3.00 4.43 10.95
C GLY A 338 4.32 3.65 11.09
N PRO A 339 5.32 4.22 11.79
CA PRO A 339 5.31 5.57 12.39
C PRO A 339 5.61 6.70 11.38
N THR A 340 5.78 6.40 10.09
CA THR A 340 6.18 7.39 9.07
C THR A 340 5.22 8.58 9.02
N ILE A 341 5.77 9.77 9.20
CA ILE A 341 5.09 11.05 9.05
C ILE A 341 5.51 11.67 7.71
N PHE A 342 4.60 12.38 7.07
CA PHE A 342 4.89 13.08 5.83
C PHE A 342 4.40 14.54 5.88
N ALA A 343 5.10 15.37 5.14
CA ALA A 343 4.77 16.77 4.87
C ALA A 343 4.83 17.04 3.38
N LEU A 344 3.78 17.61 2.81
CA LEU A 344 3.71 18.01 1.40
C LEU A 344 3.50 19.53 1.33
N THR A 345 4.29 20.19 0.49
CA THR A 345 4.20 21.63 0.25
C THR A 345 4.67 22.00 -1.16
N GLN A 346 4.04 23.04 -1.74
CA GLN A 346 4.50 23.67 -2.98
C GLN A 346 5.42 24.88 -2.71
N LYS A 347 5.63 25.26 -1.43
CA LYS A 347 6.39 26.44 -1.02
C LYS A 347 7.80 26.06 -0.60
N GLN A 348 8.80 26.58 -1.29
CA GLN A 348 10.21 26.29 -0.99
C GLN A 348 10.60 26.73 0.41
N ASP A 349 10.16 27.92 0.87
CA ASP A 349 10.47 28.43 2.19
C ASP A 349 9.85 27.60 3.33
N VAL A 350 8.68 27.00 3.09
CA VAL A 350 8.05 26.06 4.04
C VAL A 350 8.83 24.75 4.09
N TYR A 351 9.22 24.23 2.92
CA TYR A 351 10.03 23.02 2.81
C TYR A 351 11.35 23.16 3.58
N ASP A 352 12.06 24.27 3.37
CA ASP A 352 13.34 24.56 4.04
C ASP A 352 13.16 24.71 5.57
N ARG A 353 12.06 25.33 6.03
CA ARG A 353 11.74 25.41 7.45
C ARG A 353 11.52 24.05 8.11
N VAL A 354 10.83 23.14 7.42
CA VAL A 354 10.61 21.76 7.93
C VAL A 354 11.93 21.02 8.06
N LEU A 355 12.80 21.10 7.06
CA LEU A 355 14.13 20.47 7.10
C LEU A 355 14.98 21.06 8.24
N ALA A 356 15.01 22.39 8.38
CA ALA A 356 15.75 23.05 9.47
C ALA A 356 15.20 22.64 10.85
N TYR A 357 13.89 22.48 10.98
CA TYR A 357 13.28 22.00 12.22
C TYR A 357 13.72 20.56 12.54
N LEU A 358 13.68 19.64 11.58
CA LEU A 358 14.13 18.27 11.78
C LEU A 358 15.63 18.20 12.11
N ASP A 359 16.46 19.05 11.48
CA ASP A 359 17.88 19.17 11.78
C ASP A 359 18.11 19.69 13.21
N SER A 360 17.32 20.67 13.66
CA SER A 360 17.38 21.21 15.04
C SER A 360 17.05 20.18 16.12
N LEU A 361 16.29 19.14 15.76
CA LEU A 361 15.99 18.00 16.60
C LEU A 361 17.06 16.89 16.53
N HIS A 362 18.15 17.13 15.78
CA HIS A 362 19.24 16.17 15.55
C HIS A 362 18.77 14.85 14.94
N ILE A 363 17.72 14.90 14.10
CA ILE A 363 17.21 13.73 13.40
C ILE A 363 18.22 13.26 12.35
N SER A 364 18.55 11.97 12.38
CA SER A 364 19.46 11.38 11.38
C SER A 364 18.90 11.55 9.96
N LYS A 365 19.73 11.98 9.02
CA LYS A 365 19.37 12.10 7.61
C LYS A 365 18.90 10.78 6.98
N THR A 366 19.34 9.64 7.51
CA THR A 366 18.87 8.30 7.07
C THR A 366 17.39 8.07 7.33
N ARG A 367 16.78 8.86 8.21
CA ARG A 367 15.34 8.80 8.56
C ARG A 367 14.49 9.82 7.82
N ILE A 368 15.10 10.64 7.00
CA ILE A 368 14.44 11.65 6.19
C ILE A 368 14.56 11.22 4.73
N ILE A 369 13.46 11.28 4.00
CA ILE A 369 13.43 11.12 2.55
C ILE A 369 12.89 12.44 1.99
N GLU A 370 13.70 13.05 1.16
CA GLU A 370 13.35 14.22 0.39
C GLU A 370 12.97 13.78 -1.03
N THR A 371 11.75 14.07 -1.46
CA THR A 371 11.24 13.65 -2.76
C THR A 371 10.11 14.57 -3.21
N GLU A 372 9.39 14.15 -4.25
CA GLU A 372 8.24 14.86 -4.82
C GLU A 372 7.07 13.88 -5.00
N VAL A 373 5.87 14.42 -5.21
CA VAL A 373 4.72 13.60 -5.61
C VAL A 373 4.98 13.05 -7.01
N ASP A 374 4.83 11.75 -7.17
CA ASP A 374 4.87 11.10 -8.47
C ASP A 374 3.48 11.15 -9.11
N ASN A 375 3.30 11.99 -10.11
CA ASN A 375 2.03 12.14 -10.82
C ASN A 375 1.89 11.14 -11.98
N MET A 376 2.95 10.43 -12.35
CA MET A 376 2.95 9.51 -13.49
C MET A 376 2.48 8.10 -13.14
N GLY A 377 2.76 7.64 -11.90
CA GLY A 377 2.53 6.27 -11.53
C GLY A 377 3.54 5.30 -12.14
N GLY A 378 3.13 4.05 -12.28
CA GLY A 378 3.98 3.02 -12.84
C GLY A 378 4.39 3.29 -14.28
N THR A 379 5.63 2.93 -14.62
CA THR A 379 6.13 2.96 -16.00
C THR A 379 6.68 1.61 -16.42
N VAL A 380 6.61 1.35 -17.72
CA VAL A 380 7.16 0.15 -18.37
C VAL A 380 8.17 0.58 -19.40
N THR A 381 9.33 -0.07 -19.40
CA THR A 381 10.35 0.06 -20.44
C THR A 381 10.49 -1.25 -21.20
N GLU A 382 10.27 -1.20 -22.52
CA GLU A 382 10.44 -2.29 -23.46
C GLU A 382 11.38 -1.85 -24.58
N ASN A 383 12.46 -2.58 -24.83
CA ASN A 383 13.46 -2.25 -25.86
C ASN A 383 13.97 -0.79 -25.77
N GLY A 384 14.15 -0.27 -24.56
CA GLY A 384 14.61 1.09 -24.33
C GLY A 384 13.54 2.19 -24.46
N VAL A 385 12.29 1.83 -24.79
CA VAL A 385 11.17 2.78 -24.85
C VAL A 385 10.37 2.71 -23.56
N GLU A 386 10.36 3.80 -22.80
CA GLU A 386 9.56 3.96 -21.58
C GLU A 386 8.16 4.50 -21.91
N ARG A 387 7.15 3.97 -21.23
CA ARG A 387 5.75 4.45 -21.32
C ARG A 387 5.08 4.40 -19.96
N SER A 388 4.16 5.33 -19.72
CA SER A 388 3.35 5.39 -18.50
C SER A 388 2.07 4.55 -18.65
N PHE A 389 1.62 3.97 -17.53
CA PHE A 389 0.33 3.28 -17.44
C PHE A 389 -0.86 4.22 -17.60
N ILE A 390 -0.75 5.49 -17.16
CA ILE A 390 -1.85 6.47 -17.26
C ILE A 390 -2.26 6.71 -18.71
N ASN A 391 -1.32 6.63 -19.64
CA ASN A 391 -1.57 6.86 -21.08
C ASN A 391 -2.12 5.61 -21.80
N ASP A 392 -2.18 4.49 -21.13
CA ASP A 392 -2.72 3.24 -21.69
C ASP A 392 -4.21 3.09 -21.34
N ASN A 393 -5.08 3.16 -22.35
CA ASN A 393 -6.54 3.05 -22.19
C ASN A 393 -7.03 1.74 -21.54
N TRP A 394 -6.16 0.76 -21.34
CA TRP A 394 -6.47 -0.50 -20.68
C TRP A 394 -6.68 -0.38 -19.16
N LEU A 395 -6.45 0.80 -18.57
CA LEU A 395 -6.77 1.11 -17.18
C LEU A 395 -8.27 1.35 -16.94
N LYS A 396 -9.04 1.58 -17.98
CA LYS A 396 -10.49 1.72 -17.91
C LYS A 396 -11.09 0.32 -17.96
N GLY A 397 -11.47 -0.22 -16.81
CA GLY A 397 -12.23 -1.46 -16.69
C GLY A 397 -13.59 -1.38 -17.34
#